data_830d32ad030ba04e01f7e27152b582f4
#
_entry.id   830d32ad030ba04e01f7e27152b582f4
#
_cell.length_a   1.000
_cell.length_b   1.000
_cell.length_c   1.000
_cell.angle_alpha   90.00
_cell.angle_beta   90.00
_cell.angle_gamma   90.00
#
_symmetry.space_group_name_H-M   'P 1'
#
loop_
_entity.id
_entity.type
_entity.pdbx_description
1 polymer ?
#
loop_
_entity_poly.entity_id
_entity_poly.type
_entity_poly.pdbx_seq_one_letter_code
_entity_poly.pdbx_strand_id
1 'polypeptide(L)'
;MITPPRRSVTRFFIPLIDVLILLFGIFLLMPFVSRPPEEGDDKSAPKAAPAATLTADVQELQRQLLEAQKRLERFQRDRANLADRLSIRVLQIDPEKGTLYYFDPDRQEVRTAVDARRLIDRQRRIAGAKDPYFLILYPRASGFPLESQVEHYHQWFQDVPFGFDKPELAQ
;
A
#
# COMPACT_ATOMS: atom_id res chain seq x y z
N MET A 1 -37.67 -33.88 9.76
CA MET A 1 -36.27 -33.48 9.54
C MET A 1 -36.08 -33.32 8.03
N ILE A 2 -35.97 -32.09 7.54
CA ILE A 2 -35.83 -31.78 6.11
C ILE A 2 -34.39 -31.37 5.88
N THR A 3 -33.62 -32.20 5.20
CA THR A 3 -32.22 -31.96 4.83
C THR A 3 -32.17 -30.97 3.65
N PRO A 4 -31.48 -29.81 3.75
CA PRO A 4 -31.37 -28.90 2.63
C PRO A 4 -30.46 -29.49 1.54
N PRO A 5 -30.79 -29.29 0.25
CA PRO A 5 -29.98 -29.80 -0.86
C PRO A 5 -28.63 -29.07 -0.90
N ARG A 6 -27.53 -29.83 -0.86
CA ARG A 6 -26.17 -29.31 -1.09
C ARG A 6 -26.08 -28.82 -2.54
N ARG A 7 -26.12 -27.54 -2.74
CA ARG A 7 -25.83 -26.90 -4.04
C ARG A 7 -24.38 -27.16 -4.38
N SER A 8 -24.14 -28.00 -5.37
CA SER A 8 -22.81 -28.26 -5.91
C SER A 8 -22.30 -27.01 -6.62
N VAL A 9 -21.42 -26.28 -5.97
CA VAL A 9 -20.77 -25.07 -6.50
C VAL A 9 -19.87 -25.42 -7.70
N THR A 10 -19.43 -26.65 -7.78
CA THR A 10 -18.53 -27.17 -8.82
C THR A 10 -19.10 -27.10 -10.25
N ARG A 11 -20.43 -27.09 -10.42
CA ARG A 11 -21.06 -27.04 -11.75
C ARG A 11 -20.86 -25.69 -12.47
N PHE A 12 -20.62 -24.62 -11.73
CA PHE A 12 -20.37 -23.28 -12.32
C PHE A 12 -18.89 -23.01 -12.62
N PHE A 13 -17.98 -23.75 -11.97
CA PHE A 13 -16.53 -23.55 -12.18
C PHE A 13 -16.02 -24.21 -13.46
N ILE A 14 -16.64 -25.28 -13.93
CA ILE A 14 -16.20 -26.01 -15.12
C ILE A 14 -16.27 -25.13 -16.38
N PRO A 15 -17.38 -24.41 -16.68
CA PRO A 15 -17.43 -23.50 -17.83
C PRO A 15 -16.48 -22.28 -17.68
N LEU A 16 -16.25 -21.83 -16.46
CA LEU A 16 -15.36 -20.69 -16.19
C LEU A 16 -13.89 -21.03 -16.47
N ILE A 17 -13.48 -22.25 -16.09
CA ILE A 17 -12.11 -22.74 -16.35
C ILE A 17 -11.89 -22.93 -17.85
N ASP A 18 -12.88 -23.43 -18.57
CA ASP A 18 -12.81 -23.65 -20.02
C ASP A 18 -12.62 -22.31 -20.78
N VAL A 19 -13.41 -21.29 -20.42
CA VAL A 19 -13.26 -19.93 -20.97
C VAL A 19 -11.89 -19.34 -20.63
N LEU A 20 -11.39 -19.55 -19.42
CA LEU A 20 -10.09 -19.03 -18.99
C LEU A 20 -8.94 -19.68 -19.79
N ILE A 21 -8.99 -21.00 -20.01
CA ILE A 21 -8.00 -21.75 -20.80
C ILE A 21 -8.04 -21.30 -22.26
N LEU A 22 -9.24 -21.06 -22.82
CA LEU A 22 -9.42 -20.62 -24.20
C LEU A 22 -8.86 -19.20 -24.37
N LEU A 23 -9.14 -18.31 -23.43
CA LEU A 23 -8.62 -16.93 -23.43
C LEU A 23 -7.09 -16.90 -23.29
N PHE A 24 -6.53 -17.76 -22.44
CA PHE A 24 -5.09 -17.92 -22.28
C PHE A 24 -4.44 -18.49 -23.55
N GLY A 25 -5.09 -19.46 -24.20
CA GLY A 25 -4.63 -19.99 -25.50
C GLY A 25 -4.60 -18.93 -26.61
N ILE A 26 -5.60 -18.06 -26.69
CA ILE A 26 -5.62 -16.94 -27.64
C ILE A 26 -4.48 -15.96 -27.36
N PHE A 27 -4.22 -15.62 -26.09
CA PHE A 27 -3.10 -14.76 -25.72
C PHE A 27 -1.73 -15.35 -26.07
N LEU A 28 -1.53 -16.66 -25.91
CA LEU A 28 -0.29 -17.35 -26.31
C LEU A 28 -0.10 -17.39 -27.82
N LEU A 29 -1.18 -17.42 -28.60
CA LEU A 29 -1.12 -17.46 -30.07
C LEU A 29 -1.01 -16.06 -30.69
N MET A 30 -1.34 -15.01 -29.98
CA MET A 30 -1.32 -13.63 -30.48
C MET A 30 0.06 -13.19 -31.04
N PRO A 31 1.21 -13.54 -30.43
CA PRO A 31 2.50 -13.19 -31.01
C PRO A 31 2.84 -13.95 -32.30
N PHE A 32 2.17 -15.07 -32.59
CA PHE A 32 2.39 -15.81 -33.84
C PHE A 32 1.56 -15.27 -35.03
N VAL A 33 0.44 -14.61 -34.75
CA VAL A 33 -0.44 -14.05 -35.80
C VAL A 33 0.03 -12.66 -36.26
N SER A 34 0.87 -12.00 -35.48
CA SER A 34 1.37 -10.65 -35.80
C SER A 34 2.64 -10.62 -36.66
N ARG A 35 3.02 -11.75 -37.30
CA ARG A 35 4.02 -11.71 -38.38
C ARG A 35 3.32 -11.39 -39.68
N PRO A 36 3.60 -10.22 -40.32
CA PRO A 36 3.14 -9.97 -41.68
C PRO A 36 3.77 -11.01 -42.61
N PRO A 37 3.06 -11.54 -43.60
CA PRO A 37 3.63 -12.40 -44.62
C PRO A 37 4.69 -11.61 -45.44
N GLU A 38 5.91 -12.12 -45.46
CA GLU A 38 6.90 -11.75 -46.44
C GLU A 38 6.43 -12.30 -47.77
N GLU A 39 5.81 -11.47 -48.61
CA GLU A 39 5.65 -11.70 -50.04
C GLU A 39 6.58 -10.77 -50.79
N GLY A 40 7.31 -11.39 -51.68
CA GLY A 40 8.49 -10.90 -52.36
C GLY A 40 8.29 -9.80 -53.40
N ASP A 41 9.46 -9.35 -53.79
CA ASP A 41 9.83 -8.64 -55.05
C ASP A 41 8.95 -7.43 -55.50
N ASP A 42 9.45 -6.21 -55.26
CA ASP A 42 9.90 -5.42 -56.41
C ASP A 42 10.69 -4.15 -55.97
N LYS A 43 11.65 -3.82 -56.84
CA LYS A 43 12.62 -2.76 -56.75
C LYS A 43 12.00 -1.38 -56.61
N SER A 44 12.23 -0.72 -55.47
CA SER A 44 12.28 0.74 -55.40
C SER A 44 13.05 1.15 -54.15
N ALA A 45 14.12 1.88 -54.34
CA ALA A 45 15.00 2.35 -53.27
C ALA A 45 14.23 3.09 -52.19
N PRO A 46 14.28 2.67 -50.94
CA PRO A 46 13.67 3.45 -49.85
C PRO A 46 14.71 4.35 -49.20
N LYS A 47 14.32 5.58 -49.17
CA LYS A 47 14.76 6.63 -48.27
C LYS A 47 15.00 6.08 -46.87
N ALA A 48 16.27 6.05 -46.48
CA ALA A 48 16.68 5.63 -45.12
C ALA A 48 16.11 6.58 -44.06
N ALA A 49 15.20 6.09 -43.27
CA ALA A 49 14.93 6.43 -41.85
C ALA A 49 13.56 5.85 -41.45
N PRO A 50 13.54 4.89 -40.52
CA PRO A 50 13.34 5.20 -39.12
C PRO A 50 13.99 4.22 -38.10
N ALA A 51 15.00 3.47 -38.49
CA ALA A 51 15.63 2.51 -37.55
C ALA A 51 16.41 3.20 -36.39
N ALA A 52 16.82 4.45 -36.59
CA ALA A 52 17.58 5.20 -35.57
C ALA A 52 16.68 5.75 -34.47
N THR A 53 15.41 6.03 -34.72
CA THR A 53 14.45 6.53 -33.71
C THR A 53 13.98 5.43 -32.78
N LEU A 54 13.72 4.22 -33.30
CA LEU A 54 13.32 3.06 -32.49
C LEU A 54 14.40 2.63 -31.49
N THR A 55 15.69 2.72 -31.87
CA THR A 55 16.81 2.41 -30.97
C THR A 55 17.00 3.47 -29.90
N ALA A 56 16.76 4.74 -30.19
CA ALA A 56 16.81 5.84 -29.22
C ALA A 56 15.68 5.73 -28.20
N ASP A 57 14.45 5.41 -28.62
CA ASP A 57 13.31 5.21 -27.73
C ASP A 57 13.50 4.00 -26.82
N VAL A 58 14.08 2.90 -27.32
CA VAL A 58 14.39 1.72 -26.50
C VAL A 58 15.46 2.02 -25.47
N GLN A 59 16.49 2.77 -25.83
CA GLN A 59 17.52 3.19 -24.89
C GLN A 59 16.98 4.13 -23.80
N GLU A 60 16.10 5.05 -24.17
CA GLU A 60 15.44 5.94 -23.20
C GLU A 60 14.53 5.15 -22.24
N LEU A 61 13.74 4.19 -22.73
CA LEU A 61 12.94 3.29 -21.91
C LEU A 61 13.81 2.46 -20.96
N GLN A 62 14.93 1.93 -21.42
CA GLN A 62 15.87 1.19 -20.58
C GLN A 62 16.44 2.09 -19.47
N ARG A 63 16.77 3.34 -19.80
CA ARG A 63 17.25 4.31 -18.83
C ARG A 63 16.20 4.61 -17.77
N GLN A 64 14.93 4.82 -18.17
CA GLN A 64 13.81 5.06 -17.26
C GLN A 64 13.54 3.87 -16.35
N LEU A 65 13.59 2.65 -16.87
CA LEU A 65 13.46 1.43 -16.08
C LEU A 65 14.57 1.30 -15.03
N LEU A 66 15.82 1.57 -15.42
CA LEU A 66 16.95 1.51 -14.50
C LEU A 66 16.85 2.58 -13.40
N GLU A 67 16.36 3.75 -13.74
CA GLU A 67 16.13 4.84 -12.79
C GLU A 67 14.98 4.53 -11.82
N ALA A 68 13.90 3.95 -12.33
CA ALA A 68 12.78 3.48 -11.52
C ALA A 68 13.19 2.36 -10.56
N GLN A 69 13.99 1.40 -11.02
CA GLN A 69 14.55 0.35 -10.17
C GLN A 69 15.43 0.92 -9.05
N LYS A 70 16.34 1.83 -9.38
CA LYS A 70 17.18 2.49 -8.37
C LYS A 70 16.35 3.28 -7.35
N ARG A 71 15.25 3.92 -7.76
CA ARG A 71 14.33 4.60 -6.82
C ARG A 71 13.67 3.60 -5.90
N LEU A 72 13.15 2.49 -6.43
CA LEU A 72 12.54 1.42 -5.64
C LEU A 72 13.51 0.85 -4.60
N GLU A 73 14.76 0.56 -4.99
CA GLU A 73 15.79 0.07 -4.06
C GLU A 73 16.09 1.08 -2.94
N ARG A 74 16.17 2.39 -3.27
CA ARG A 74 16.35 3.43 -2.25
C ARG A 74 15.17 3.47 -1.28
N PHE A 75 13.93 3.48 -1.79
CA PHE A 75 12.74 3.45 -0.94
C PHE A 75 12.67 2.20 -0.05
N GLN A 76 13.07 1.03 -0.56
CA GLN A 76 13.11 -0.18 0.23
C GLN A 76 14.15 -0.11 1.34
N ARG A 77 15.35 0.41 1.07
CA ARG A 77 16.40 0.62 2.07
C ARG A 77 15.99 1.64 3.13
N ASP A 78 15.39 2.74 2.71
CA ASP A 78 14.94 3.79 3.63
C ASP A 78 13.82 3.26 4.55
N ARG A 79 12.89 2.47 4.01
CA ARG A 79 11.84 1.80 4.82
C ARG A 79 12.43 0.80 5.80
N ALA A 80 13.39 -0.02 5.39
CA ALA A 80 14.06 -0.96 6.27
C ALA A 80 14.79 -0.21 7.41
N ASN A 81 15.53 0.85 7.06
CA ASN A 81 16.23 1.67 8.04
C ASN A 81 15.28 2.35 9.04
N LEU A 82 14.11 2.83 8.59
CA LEU A 82 13.09 3.42 9.47
C LEU A 82 12.49 2.38 10.42
N ALA A 83 12.16 1.18 9.91
CA ALA A 83 11.63 0.09 10.74
C ALA A 83 12.63 -0.38 11.81
N ASP A 84 13.92 -0.33 11.48
CA ASP A 84 14.99 -0.69 12.43
C ASP A 84 15.23 0.41 13.47
N ARG A 85 14.96 1.67 13.16
CA ARG A 85 15.22 2.82 14.05
C ARG A 85 14.01 3.23 14.90
N LEU A 86 12.78 2.94 14.44
CA LEU A 86 11.57 3.36 15.10
C LEU A 86 10.85 2.22 15.80
N SER A 87 10.36 2.47 17.00
CA SER A 87 9.40 1.63 17.71
C SER A 87 8.03 2.26 17.67
N ILE A 88 7.20 1.83 16.70
CA ILE A 88 5.90 2.45 16.43
C ILE A 88 4.84 1.87 17.39
N ARG A 89 4.13 2.75 18.07
CA ARG A 89 2.92 2.42 18.84
C ARG A 89 1.70 3.08 18.17
N VAL A 90 0.73 2.26 17.84
CA VAL A 90 -0.52 2.74 17.22
C VAL A 90 -1.54 3.05 18.33
N LEU A 91 -2.11 4.25 18.28
CA LEU A 91 -3.23 4.71 19.08
C LEU A 91 -4.43 4.92 18.15
N GLN A 92 -5.61 4.65 18.65
CA GLN A 92 -6.86 4.87 17.93
C GLN A 92 -7.72 5.87 18.70
N ILE A 93 -8.47 6.68 17.96
CA ILE A 93 -9.45 7.59 18.53
C ILE A 93 -10.80 6.87 18.56
N ASP A 94 -11.44 6.86 19.73
CA ASP A 94 -12.78 6.32 19.90
C ASP A 94 -13.78 7.16 19.10
N PRO A 95 -14.59 6.56 18.21
CA PRO A 95 -15.49 7.29 17.34
C PRO A 95 -16.68 7.93 18.07
N GLU A 96 -17.00 7.52 19.30
CA GLU A 96 -18.13 8.03 20.07
C GLU A 96 -17.71 9.09 21.10
N LYS A 97 -16.50 8.95 21.65
CA LYS A 97 -16.04 9.78 22.78
C LYS A 97 -14.85 10.65 22.44
N GLY A 98 -14.14 10.33 21.34
CA GLY A 98 -12.89 10.98 21.00
C GLY A 98 -11.76 10.69 21.97
N THR A 99 -11.84 9.67 22.81
CA THR A 99 -10.74 9.29 23.70
C THR A 99 -9.71 8.44 22.96
N LEU A 100 -8.42 8.62 23.30
CA LEU A 100 -7.38 7.75 22.75
C LEU A 100 -7.39 6.40 23.44
N TYR A 101 -7.14 5.34 22.67
CA TYR A 101 -6.95 4.00 23.22
C TYR A 101 -5.91 3.22 22.39
N TYR A 102 -5.36 2.17 22.99
CA TYR A 102 -4.44 1.23 22.35
C TYR A 102 -4.68 -0.18 22.90
N PHE A 103 -4.13 -1.20 22.23
CA PHE A 103 -4.19 -2.58 22.68
C PHE A 103 -2.84 -3.05 23.19
N ASP A 104 -2.83 -3.66 24.44
CA ASP A 104 -1.62 -4.18 25.06
C ASP A 104 -1.92 -5.09 26.28
N PRO A 105 -2.21 -6.37 26.19
CA PRO A 105 -2.99 -7.05 25.15
C PRO A 105 -4.44 -6.56 25.09
N ASP A 106 -4.97 -6.03 26.22
CA ASP A 106 -6.33 -5.51 26.32
C ASP A 106 -6.41 -4.04 25.89
N ARG A 107 -7.63 -3.58 25.62
CA ARG A 107 -7.89 -2.17 25.32
C ARG A 107 -7.56 -1.31 26.54
N GLN A 108 -6.61 -0.41 26.37
CA GLN A 108 -6.18 0.58 27.37
C GLN A 108 -6.55 1.98 26.87
N GLU A 109 -7.22 2.76 27.72
CA GLU A 109 -7.61 4.13 27.38
C GLU A 109 -6.59 5.14 27.92
N VAL A 110 -6.35 6.19 27.14
CA VAL A 110 -5.51 7.35 27.52
C VAL A 110 -6.45 8.54 27.65
N ARG A 111 -6.83 8.86 28.89
CA ARG A 111 -7.81 9.91 29.21
C ARG A 111 -7.17 11.19 29.71
N THR A 112 -5.96 11.10 30.22
CA THR A 112 -5.26 12.20 30.90
C THR A 112 -3.82 12.32 30.44
N ALA A 113 -3.22 13.48 30.67
CA ALA A 113 -1.79 13.70 30.44
C ALA A 113 -0.92 12.72 31.24
N VAL A 114 -1.39 12.28 32.43
CA VAL A 114 -0.67 11.28 33.25
C VAL A 114 -0.64 9.93 32.58
N ASP A 115 -1.77 9.50 31.99
CA ASP A 115 -1.84 8.24 31.26
C ASP A 115 -0.94 8.27 30.02
N ALA A 116 -0.93 9.39 29.29
CA ALA A 116 -0.04 9.58 28.15
C ALA A 116 1.44 9.48 28.55
N ARG A 117 1.84 10.14 29.63
CA ARG A 117 3.22 10.04 30.15
C ARG A 117 3.59 8.61 30.53
N ARG A 118 2.72 7.89 31.23
CA ARG A 118 2.94 6.47 31.56
C ARG A 118 3.13 5.61 30.34
N LEU A 119 2.32 5.85 29.29
CA LEU A 119 2.44 5.16 28.02
C LEU A 119 3.78 5.47 27.35
N ILE A 120 4.17 6.74 27.30
CA ILE A 120 5.44 7.19 26.70
C ILE A 120 6.63 6.53 27.42
N ASP A 121 6.65 6.56 28.75
CA ASP A 121 7.72 5.96 29.55
C ASP A 121 7.79 4.45 29.39
N ARG A 122 6.63 3.80 29.29
CA ARG A 122 6.57 2.37 29.01
C ARG A 122 7.11 2.05 27.63
N GLN A 123 6.71 2.83 26.61
CA GLN A 123 7.17 2.64 25.23
C GLN A 123 8.67 2.89 25.10
N ARG A 124 9.23 3.89 25.77
CA ARG A 124 10.68 4.13 25.83
C ARG A 124 11.44 2.93 26.39
N ARG A 125 10.92 2.31 27.44
CA ARG A 125 11.54 1.10 28.03
C ARG A 125 11.49 -0.09 27.08
N ILE A 126 10.36 -0.29 26.36
CA ILE A 126 10.19 -1.38 25.41
C ILE A 126 11.02 -1.15 24.14
N ALA A 127 11.10 0.08 23.68
CA ALA A 127 11.81 0.47 22.47
C ALA A 127 13.33 0.21 22.56
N GLY A 128 13.90 0.25 23.77
CA GLY A 128 15.34 0.04 24.00
C GLY A 128 16.18 1.09 23.24
N ALA A 129 16.90 0.64 22.22
CA ALA A 129 17.73 1.51 21.38
C ALA A 129 16.96 2.22 20.25
N LYS A 130 15.68 1.89 20.05
CA LYS A 130 14.85 2.51 19.01
C LYS A 130 14.13 3.74 19.54
N ASP A 131 13.89 4.69 18.64
CA ASP A 131 13.12 5.89 18.96
C ASP A 131 11.62 5.54 19.01
N PRO A 132 10.91 5.86 20.10
CA PRO A 132 9.46 5.65 20.16
C PRO A 132 8.75 6.63 19.23
N TYR A 133 7.80 6.13 18.44
CA TYR A 133 6.95 6.92 17.56
C TYR A 133 5.49 6.55 17.81
N PHE A 134 4.60 7.54 17.96
CA PHE A 134 3.19 7.33 18.19
C PHE A 134 2.38 7.69 16.94
N LEU A 135 1.65 6.73 16.37
CA LEU A 135 0.75 6.95 15.26
C LEU A 135 -0.69 6.98 15.76
N ILE A 136 -1.36 8.10 15.59
CA ILE A 136 -2.74 8.30 16.03
C ILE A 136 -3.67 8.19 14.83
N LEU A 137 -4.53 7.16 14.83
CA LEU A 137 -5.47 6.88 13.77
C LEU A 137 -6.81 7.60 14.03
N TYR A 138 -7.26 8.35 13.04
CA TYR A 138 -8.60 8.95 13.05
C TYR A 138 -9.66 7.93 12.66
N PRO A 139 -10.85 7.99 13.28
CA PRO A 139 -12.00 7.20 12.83
C PRO A 139 -12.47 7.68 11.45
N ARG A 140 -12.87 6.76 10.59
CA ARG A 140 -13.26 7.07 9.20
C ARG A 140 -14.56 7.85 9.05
N ALA A 141 -15.49 7.68 9.99
CA ALA A 141 -16.80 8.31 9.95
C ALA A 141 -17.25 8.64 11.39
N SER A 142 -16.89 9.82 11.87
CA SER A 142 -17.22 10.24 13.23
C SER A 142 -17.11 11.76 13.33
N GLY A 143 -17.91 12.35 14.22
CA GLY A 143 -17.77 13.76 14.60
C GLY A 143 -16.61 14.01 15.56
N PHE A 144 -15.84 12.99 15.93
CA PHE A 144 -14.69 13.05 16.82
C PHE A 144 -13.39 12.76 16.07
N PRO A 145 -12.27 13.29 16.58
CA PRO A 145 -12.12 14.11 17.77
C PRO A 145 -12.56 15.56 17.56
N LEU A 146 -12.98 16.22 18.61
CA LEU A 146 -13.18 17.66 18.61
C LEU A 146 -11.82 18.37 18.55
N GLU A 147 -11.80 19.62 18.06
CA GLU A 147 -10.56 20.40 17.94
C GLU A 147 -9.81 20.54 19.29
N SER A 148 -10.54 20.79 20.36
CA SER A 148 -9.98 20.84 21.72
C SER A 148 -9.33 19.53 22.16
N GLN A 149 -9.85 18.38 21.71
CA GLN A 149 -9.25 17.08 22.00
C GLN A 149 -7.95 16.87 21.23
N VAL A 150 -7.91 17.33 19.97
CA VAL A 150 -6.69 17.30 19.14
C VAL A 150 -5.58 18.14 19.78
N GLU A 151 -5.92 19.33 20.31
CA GLU A 151 -4.98 20.18 21.04
C GLU A 151 -4.42 19.47 22.29
N HIS A 152 -5.28 18.77 23.04
CA HIS A 152 -4.83 17.95 24.18
C HIS A 152 -3.86 16.85 23.74
N TYR A 153 -4.13 16.16 22.61
CA TYR A 153 -3.21 15.14 22.14
C TYR A 153 -1.86 15.74 21.75
N HIS A 154 -1.84 16.89 21.10
CA HIS A 154 -0.60 17.62 20.80
C HIS A 154 0.19 17.93 22.08
N GLN A 155 -0.47 18.41 23.11
CA GLN A 155 0.15 18.70 24.41
C GLN A 155 0.69 17.45 25.11
N TRP A 156 -0.06 16.34 25.05
CA TRP A 156 0.33 15.11 25.73
C TRP A 156 1.54 14.40 25.10
N PHE A 157 1.70 14.54 23.79
CA PHE A 157 2.76 13.88 23.04
C PHE A 157 3.86 14.83 22.53
N GLN A 158 3.88 16.08 22.99
CA GLN A 158 4.86 17.08 22.54
C GLN A 158 6.33 16.67 22.72
N ASP A 159 6.63 15.82 23.72
CA ASP A 159 7.99 15.39 24.05
C ASP A 159 8.47 14.15 23.29
N VAL A 160 7.66 13.64 22.36
CA VAL A 160 7.94 12.45 21.54
C VAL A 160 7.45 12.64 20.11
N PRO A 161 8.12 12.02 19.13
CA PRO A 161 7.63 12.07 17.76
C PRO A 161 6.29 11.35 17.63
N PHE A 162 5.31 12.03 17.06
CA PHE A 162 4.00 11.47 16.76
C PHE A 162 3.44 12.02 15.46
N GLY A 163 2.43 11.32 14.91
CA GLY A 163 1.72 11.75 13.71
C GLY A 163 0.28 11.30 13.73
N PHE A 164 -0.55 12.00 12.95
CA PHE A 164 -1.94 11.65 12.72
C PHE A 164 -2.13 11.04 11.34
N ASP A 165 -2.81 9.92 11.28
CA ASP A 165 -3.32 9.35 10.04
C ASP A 165 -4.79 9.80 9.89
N LYS A 166 -4.99 10.89 9.14
CA LYS A 166 -6.34 11.38 8.80
C LYS A 166 -6.76 10.73 7.50
N PRO A 167 -7.87 9.98 7.46
CA PRO A 167 -8.39 9.51 6.19
C PRO A 167 -8.72 10.74 5.33
N GLU A 168 -8.12 10.82 4.15
CA GLU A 168 -8.55 11.80 3.15
C GLU A 168 -10.01 11.51 2.84
N LEU A 169 -10.89 12.45 3.18
CA LEU A 169 -12.26 12.42 2.72
C LEU A 169 -12.19 12.52 1.21
N ALA A 170 -12.47 11.42 0.52
CA ALA A 170 -12.65 11.42 -0.92
C ALA A 170 -13.73 12.46 -1.24
N GLN A 171 -13.29 13.59 -1.82
CA GLN A 171 -14.15 14.63 -2.37
C GLN A 171 -14.84 14.11 -3.62
#